data_b101d9a88b1a4a7f0dd5e62fde24b243
#
_entry.id   b101d9a88b1a4a7f0dd5e62fde24b243
#
_cell.length_a   1.000
_cell.length_b   1.000
_cell.length_c   1.000
_cell.angle_alpha   90.00
_cell.angle_beta   90.00
_cell.angle_gamma   90.00
#
_symmetry.space_group_name_H-M   'P 1'
#
loop_
_entity.id
_entity.type
_entity.pdbx_description
1 polymer ?
#
loop_
_entity_poly.entity_id
_entity_poly.type
_entity_poly.pdbx_seq_one_letter_code
_entity_poly.pdbx_strand_id
1 'polypeptide(L)'
;MADTNLTAEPDSRRERLKTANRQAILEAARGVFARAGYEATTVRDIIRETQLAAGTFYNYFKSKEEVFHALASSSAARFRPVLRDVRDRSDSFEDFISGAYRAYFQFLSDENSEAISMGAPHVALIGVRVDTPEMLAVFEEIRGDIEAMLALGDTQKVDTEYLTAAAIGVARDVGDHMLQRRPVDVQKATEFATALLLSGITGLMRQL
;
A
#
# COMPACT_ATOMS: atom_id res chain seq x y z
N MET A 1 -50.54 9.80 15.14
CA MET A 1 -49.98 8.96 14.09
C MET A 1 -49.33 9.92 13.08
N ALA A 2 -48.06 10.07 13.15
CA ALA A 2 -47.29 10.91 12.22
C ALA A 2 -46.38 9.95 11.44
N ASP A 3 -46.72 9.77 10.15
CA ASP A 3 -45.90 9.08 9.17
C ASP A 3 -44.62 9.90 8.92
N THR A 4 -43.52 9.40 9.47
CA THR A 4 -42.20 9.91 9.13
C THR A 4 -41.75 9.24 7.84
N ASN A 5 -42.15 9.83 6.73
CA ASN A 5 -41.68 9.45 5.40
C ASN A 5 -40.20 9.85 5.26
N LEU A 6 -39.30 8.90 5.47
CA LEU A 6 -37.86 9.01 5.21
C LEU A 6 -37.63 9.00 3.70
N THR A 7 -37.88 10.10 3.02
CA THR A 7 -37.37 10.36 1.69
C THR A 7 -35.85 10.61 1.82
N ALA A 8 -35.06 9.57 1.58
CA ALA A 8 -33.60 9.75 1.40
C ALA A 8 -33.38 10.80 0.31
N GLU A 9 -32.72 11.91 0.66
CA GLU A 9 -32.51 13.04 -0.25
C GLU A 9 -31.86 12.58 -1.57
N PRO A 10 -32.29 13.07 -2.72
CA PRO A 10 -31.80 12.67 -4.04
C PRO A 10 -30.28 12.86 -4.19
N ASP A 11 -29.70 13.80 -3.48
CA ASP A 11 -28.26 14.09 -3.46
C ASP A 11 -27.45 12.95 -2.80
N SER A 12 -27.96 12.38 -1.72
CA SER A 12 -27.34 11.25 -1.01
C SER A 12 -27.34 9.95 -1.85
N ARG A 13 -28.35 9.75 -2.70
CA ARG A 13 -28.43 8.59 -3.62
C ARG A 13 -27.46 8.72 -4.77
N ARG A 14 -27.32 9.93 -5.35
CA ARG A 14 -26.40 10.23 -6.44
C ARG A 14 -24.94 10.07 -6.00
N GLU A 15 -24.59 10.57 -4.82
CA GLU A 15 -23.25 10.43 -4.26
C GLU A 15 -22.91 8.97 -3.93
N ARG A 16 -23.85 8.20 -3.39
CA ARG A 16 -23.67 6.76 -3.17
C ARG A 16 -23.41 6.01 -4.48
N LEU A 17 -24.18 6.29 -5.53
CA LEU A 17 -23.99 5.68 -6.84
C LEU A 17 -22.64 6.06 -7.46
N LYS A 18 -22.22 7.32 -7.31
CA LYS A 18 -20.93 7.81 -7.76
C LYS A 18 -19.78 7.10 -7.07
N THR A 19 -19.85 6.95 -5.76
CA THR A 19 -18.86 6.20 -4.97
C THR A 19 -18.83 4.73 -5.37
N ALA A 20 -19.98 4.08 -5.52
CA ALA A 20 -20.08 2.69 -5.92
C ALA A 20 -19.49 2.44 -7.32
N ASN A 21 -19.79 3.27 -8.29
CA ASN A 21 -19.24 3.16 -9.64
C ASN A 21 -17.72 3.35 -9.64
N ARG A 22 -17.22 4.35 -8.90
CA ARG A 22 -15.76 4.56 -8.76
C ARG A 22 -15.08 3.34 -8.15
N GLN A 23 -15.67 2.76 -7.11
CA GLN A 23 -15.15 1.57 -6.45
C GLN A 23 -15.15 0.36 -7.39
N ALA A 24 -16.23 0.15 -8.14
CA ALA A 24 -16.32 -0.93 -9.13
C ALA A 24 -15.22 -0.84 -10.21
N ILE A 25 -14.87 0.37 -10.65
CA ILE A 25 -13.76 0.58 -11.60
C ILE A 25 -12.41 0.20 -10.96
N LEU A 26 -12.18 0.60 -9.70
CA LEU A 26 -10.94 0.29 -8.99
C LEU A 26 -10.78 -1.22 -8.75
N GLU A 27 -11.84 -1.92 -8.38
CA GLU A 27 -11.84 -3.37 -8.18
C GLU A 27 -11.58 -4.12 -9.49
N ALA A 28 -12.29 -3.75 -10.55
CA ALA A 28 -12.07 -4.29 -11.89
C ALA A 28 -10.62 -4.10 -12.34
N ALA A 29 -10.08 -2.90 -12.18
CA ALA A 29 -8.70 -2.59 -12.53
C ALA A 29 -7.70 -3.42 -11.74
N ARG A 30 -7.89 -3.60 -10.43
CA ARG A 30 -7.04 -4.45 -9.59
C ARG A 30 -6.98 -5.87 -10.14
N GLY A 31 -8.12 -6.46 -10.47
CA GLY A 31 -8.21 -7.82 -11.04
C GLY A 31 -7.54 -7.92 -12.41
N VAL A 32 -7.74 -6.95 -13.30
CA VAL A 32 -7.12 -6.95 -14.64
C VAL A 32 -5.60 -6.79 -14.52
N PHE A 33 -5.12 -5.86 -13.70
CA PHE A 33 -3.69 -5.67 -13.46
C PHE A 33 -3.02 -6.92 -12.89
N ALA A 34 -3.68 -7.61 -11.95
CA ALA A 34 -3.14 -8.84 -11.37
C ALA A 34 -3.02 -9.98 -12.41
N ARG A 35 -3.95 -10.06 -13.35
CA ARG A 35 -3.95 -11.10 -14.41
C ARG A 35 -3.03 -10.78 -15.57
N ALA A 36 -3.03 -9.55 -16.05
CA ALA A 36 -2.34 -9.16 -17.29
C ALA A 36 -1.05 -8.35 -17.07
N GLY A 37 -0.85 -7.82 -15.87
CA GLY A 37 0.18 -6.82 -15.58
C GLY A 37 -0.25 -5.41 -15.97
N TYR A 38 0.39 -4.41 -15.38
CA TYR A 38 0.06 -3.00 -15.63
C TYR A 38 0.30 -2.60 -17.09
N GLU A 39 1.46 -2.96 -17.65
CA GLU A 39 1.87 -2.54 -19.00
C GLU A 39 0.94 -3.08 -20.08
N ALA A 40 0.56 -4.34 -20.01
CA ALA A 40 -0.30 -4.98 -21.00
C ALA A 40 -1.79 -4.60 -20.86
N THR A 41 -2.21 -4.02 -19.73
CA THR A 41 -3.60 -3.63 -19.47
C THR A 41 -3.97 -2.36 -20.24
N THR A 42 -5.16 -2.36 -20.84
CA THR A 42 -5.78 -1.19 -21.48
C THR A 42 -7.01 -0.74 -20.68
N VAL A 43 -7.44 0.53 -20.89
CA VAL A 43 -8.70 1.03 -20.32
C VAL A 43 -9.90 0.19 -20.77
N ARG A 44 -9.85 -0.34 -22.00
CA ARG A 44 -10.92 -1.20 -22.53
C ARG A 44 -11.04 -2.50 -21.75
N ASP A 45 -9.93 -3.07 -21.30
CA ASP A 45 -9.93 -4.30 -20.50
C ASP A 45 -10.56 -4.07 -19.15
N ILE A 46 -10.26 -2.92 -18.52
CA ILE A 46 -10.89 -2.52 -17.25
C ILE A 46 -12.40 -2.32 -17.43
N ILE A 47 -12.82 -1.61 -18.49
CA ILE A 47 -14.26 -1.38 -18.78
C ILE A 47 -15.00 -2.69 -18.97
N ARG A 48 -14.42 -3.66 -19.68
CA ARG A 48 -15.03 -4.99 -19.92
C ARG A 48 -15.26 -5.78 -18.64
N GLU A 49 -14.42 -5.59 -17.63
CA GLU A 49 -14.57 -6.24 -16.34
C GLU A 49 -15.65 -5.57 -15.46
N THR A 50 -16.00 -4.31 -15.76
CA THR A 50 -17.12 -3.62 -15.12
C THR A 50 -18.41 -3.87 -15.88
N GLN A 51 -19.55 -3.68 -15.23
CA GLN A 51 -20.86 -3.62 -15.94
C GLN A 51 -21.21 -2.21 -16.40
N LEU A 52 -20.24 -1.29 -16.41
CA LEU A 52 -20.45 0.12 -16.70
C LEU A 52 -20.26 0.40 -18.19
N ALA A 53 -21.02 1.36 -18.70
CA ALA A 53 -20.78 1.88 -20.05
C ALA A 53 -19.45 2.63 -20.10
N ALA A 54 -18.78 2.60 -21.27
CA ALA A 54 -17.49 3.27 -21.46
C ALA A 54 -17.51 4.76 -21.07
N GLY A 55 -18.59 5.48 -21.44
CA GLY A 55 -18.78 6.88 -21.05
C GLY A 55 -18.81 7.09 -19.51
N THR A 56 -19.33 6.10 -18.77
CA THR A 56 -19.33 6.15 -17.32
C THR A 56 -17.90 6.07 -16.76
N PHE A 57 -17.05 5.23 -17.30
CA PHE A 57 -15.63 5.16 -16.90
C PHE A 57 -14.96 6.54 -17.01
N TYR A 58 -15.08 7.19 -18.16
CA TYR A 58 -14.44 8.48 -18.42
C TYR A 58 -14.98 9.65 -17.57
N ASN A 59 -16.12 9.48 -16.90
CA ASN A 59 -16.58 10.43 -15.88
C ASN A 59 -15.77 10.37 -14.57
N TYR A 60 -15.03 9.28 -14.33
CA TYR A 60 -14.25 9.04 -13.10
C TYR A 60 -12.74 9.08 -13.33
N PHE A 61 -12.27 8.53 -14.45
CA PHE A 61 -10.85 8.37 -14.75
C PHE A 61 -10.59 8.61 -16.23
N LYS A 62 -9.54 9.35 -16.54
CA LYS A 62 -9.17 9.68 -17.92
C LYS A 62 -8.26 8.62 -18.54
N SER A 63 -7.54 7.85 -17.70
CA SER A 63 -6.56 6.88 -18.16
C SER A 63 -6.36 5.74 -17.14
N LYS A 64 -5.62 4.68 -17.53
CA LYS A 64 -5.25 3.60 -16.61
C LYS A 64 -4.27 4.08 -15.53
N GLU A 65 -3.49 5.10 -15.82
CA GLU A 65 -2.56 5.74 -14.90
C GLU A 65 -3.32 6.40 -13.74
N GLU A 66 -4.40 7.15 -14.03
CA GLU A 66 -5.24 7.75 -12.99
C GLU A 66 -5.91 6.69 -12.11
N VAL A 67 -6.36 5.58 -12.70
CA VAL A 67 -6.89 4.44 -11.92
C VAL A 67 -5.82 3.84 -11.02
N PHE A 68 -4.62 3.65 -11.55
CA PHE A 68 -3.49 3.10 -10.80
C PHE A 68 -3.08 4.02 -9.64
N HIS A 69 -2.98 5.34 -9.88
CA HIS A 69 -2.73 6.34 -8.84
C HIS A 69 -3.78 6.28 -7.74
N ALA A 70 -5.06 6.17 -8.12
CA ALA A 70 -6.15 6.07 -7.15
C ALA A 70 -6.10 4.77 -6.32
N LEU A 71 -5.66 3.65 -6.92
CA LEU A 71 -5.41 2.40 -6.19
C LEU A 71 -4.26 2.57 -5.19
N ALA A 72 -3.14 3.15 -5.62
CA ALA A 72 -1.98 3.39 -4.76
C ALA A 72 -2.32 4.33 -3.59
N SER A 73 -3.01 5.45 -3.85
CA SER A 73 -3.49 6.37 -2.81
C SER A 73 -4.42 5.69 -1.82
N SER A 74 -5.36 4.88 -2.32
CA SER A 74 -6.28 4.13 -1.45
C SER A 74 -5.56 3.12 -0.57
N SER A 75 -4.56 2.42 -1.11
CA SER A 75 -3.73 1.47 -0.36
C SER A 75 -2.92 2.19 0.73
N ALA A 76 -2.25 3.28 0.39
CA ALA A 76 -1.51 4.11 1.34
C ALA A 76 -2.41 4.62 2.48
N ALA A 77 -3.61 5.11 2.16
CA ALA A 77 -4.57 5.59 3.16
C ALA A 77 -5.03 4.48 4.13
N ARG A 78 -5.16 3.22 3.66
CA ARG A 78 -5.49 2.07 4.52
C ARG A 78 -4.32 1.59 5.35
N PHE A 79 -3.10 1.67 4.83
CA PHE A 79 -1.90 1.26 5.57
C PHE A 79 -1.51 2.24 6.68
N ARG A 80 -1.73 3.53 6.47
CA ARG A 80 -1.35 4.60 7.41
C ARG A 80 -1.79 4.38 8.87
N PRO A 81 -3.07 4.02 9.18
CA PRO A 81 -3.48 3.71 10.55
C PRO A 81 -2.81 2.46 11.12
N VAL A 82 -2.50 1.47 10.28
CA VAL A 82 -1.79 0.24 10.68
C VAL A 82 -0.37 0.59 11.14
N LEU A 83 0.32 1.45 10.40
CA LEU A 83 1.67 1.91 10.76
C LEU A 83 1.69 2.70 12.07
N ARG A 84 0.69 3.56 12.28
CA ARG A 84 0.54 4.33 13.54
C ARG A 84 0.35 3.42 14.75
N ASP A 85 -0.48 2.38 14.61
CA ASP A 85 -0.68 1.39 15.67
C ASP A 85 0.63 0.65 16.01
N VAL A 86 1.44 0.31 15.01
CA VAL A 86 2.78 -0.26 15.23
C VAL A 86 3.66 0.71 16.01
N ARG A 87 3.76 1.98 15.58
CA ARG A 87 4.55 2.99 16.26
C ARG A 87 4.14 3.13 17.74
N ASP A 88 2.82 3.24 17.99
CA ASP A 88 2.28 3.49 19.33
C ASP A 88 2.51 2.31 20.30
N ARG A 89 2.82 1.12 19.78
CA ARG A 89 3.14 -0.10 20.56
C ARG A 89 4.61 -0.44 20.63
N SER A 90 5.46 0.28 19.92
CA SER A 90 6.89 -0.02 19.87
C SER A 90 7.63 0.70 21.00
N ASP A 91 8.41 -0.05 21.76
CA ASP A 91 9.22 0.46 22.87
C ASP A 91 10.67 0.76 22.44
N SER A 92 11.08 0.31 21.27
CA SER A 92 12.43 0.47 20.73
C SER A 92 12.44 0.65 19.22
N PHE A 93 13.56 1.15 18.68
CA PHE A 93 13.77 1.23 17.23
C PHE A 93 13.69 -0.16 16.57
N GLU A 94 14.24 -1.20 17.20
CA GLU A 94 14.19 -2.58 16.69
C GLU A 94 12.74 -3.10 16.63
N ASP A 95 11.95 -2.88 17.68
CA ASP A 95 10.53 -3.26 17.74
C ASP A 95 9.74 -2.54 16.65
N PHE A 96 9.98 -1.23 16.47
CA PHE A 96 9.34 -0.45 15.42
C PHE A 96 9.64 -1.00 14.02
N ILE A 97 10.90 -1.21 13.68
CA ILE A 97 11.32 -1.71 12.36
C ILE A 97 10.75 -3.12 12.09
N SER A 98 10.86 -4.02 13.06
CA SER A 98 10.32 -5.38 12.93
C SER A 98 8.80 -5.37 12.80
N GLY A 99 8.12 -4.55 13.61
CA GLY A 99 6.67 -4.37 13.58
C GLY A 99 6.20 -3.76 12.27
N ALA A 100 6.88 -2.73 11.77
CA ALA A 100 6.54 -2.04 10.53
C ALA A 100 6.67 -2.97 9.30
N TYR A 101 7.77 -3.73 9.21
CA TYR A 101 7.94 -4.72 8.13
C TYR A 101 6.87 -5.82 8.19
N ARG A 102 6.60 -6.36 9.38
CA ARG A 102 5.58 -7.38 9.56
C ARG A 102 4.20 -6.87 9.14
N ALA A 103 3.83 -5.69 9.62
CA ALA A 103 2.55 -5.07 9.31
C ALA A 103 2.41 -4.79 7.81
N TYR A 104 3.48 -4.30 7.17
CA TYR A 104 3.48 -4.04 5.73
C TYR A 104 3.36 -5.31 4.89
N PHE A 105 4.13 -6.35 5.19
CA PHE A 105 4.08 -7.61 4.44
C PHE A 105 2.76 -8.35 4.65
N GLN A 106 2.21 -8.30 5.87
CA GLN A 106 0.87 -8.85 6.14
C GLN A 106 -0.19 -8.08 5.34
N PHE A 107 -0.15 -6.74 5.39
CA PHE A 107 -1.04 -5.88 4.62
C PHE A 107 -0.99 -6.18 3.11
N LEU A 108 0.20 -6.34 2.55
CA LEU A 108 0.38 -6.73 1.15
C LEU A 108 -0.23 -8.11 0.85
N SER A 109 0.00 -9.09 1.72
CA SER A 109 -0.54 -10.44 1.58
C SER A 109 -2.07 -10.44 1.61
N ASP A 110 -2.67 -9.67 2.53
CA ASP A 110 -4.12 -9.57 2.69
C ASP A 110 -4.76 -8.85 1.50
N GLU A 111 -4.18 -7.73 1.06
CA GLU A 111 -4.67 -6.98 -0.10
C GLU A 111 -4.64 -7.78 -1.42
N ASN A 112 -3.74 -8.76 -1.51
CA ASN A 112 -3.55 -9.57 -2.71
C ASN A 112 -4.03 -11.03 -2.53
N SER A 113 -4.71 -11.35 -1.43
CA SER A 113 -5.10 -12.72 -1.07
C SER A 113 -5.93 -13.43 -2.15
N GLU A 114 -6.86 -12.73 -2.79
CA GLU A 114 -7.67 -13.25 -3.89
C GLU A 114 -6.80 -13.55 -5.13
N ALA A 115 -5.97 -12.61 -5.54
CA ALA A 115 -5.05 -12.78 -6.68
C ALA A 115 -4.03 -13.91 -6.42
N ILE A 116 -3.53 -14.02 -5.18
CA ILE A 116 -2.64 -15.11 -4.75
C ILE A 116 -3.35 -16.45 -4.86
N SER A 117 -4.58 -16.57 -4.37
CA SER A 117 -5.37 -17.81 -4.40
C SER A 117 -5.73 -18.24 -5.81
N MET A 118 -5.94 -17.29 -6.71
CA MET A 118 -6.18 -17.54 -8.15
C MET A 118 -4.89 -17.85 -8.93
N GLY A 119 -3.72 -17.78 -8.30
CA GLY A 119 -2.44 -17.98 -8.98
C GLY A 119 -2.11 -16.90 -10.02
N ALA A 120 -2.61 -15.68 -9.82
CA ALA A 120 -2.38 -14.58 -10.74
C ALA A 120 -0.87 -14.30 -10.89
N PRO A 121 -0.35 -14.14 -12.12
CA PRO A 121 1.09 -13.99 -12.36
C PRO A 121 1.66 -12.63 -11.94
N HIS A 122 0.82 -11.58 -11.87
CA HIS A 122 1.22 -10.20 -11.57
C HIS A 122 0.54 -9.71 -10.28
N VAL A 123 0.70 -10.46 -9.18
CA VAL A 123 0.08 -10.15 -7.88
C VAL A 123 0.53 -8.79 -7.36
N ALA A 124 1.78 -8.43 -7.61
CA ALA A 124 2.33 -7.17 -7.15
C ALA A 124 2.17 -6.08 -8.22
N LEU A 125 1.26 -5.15 -7.98
CA LEU A 125 1.24 -3.85 -8.70
C LEU A 125 2.41 -2.93 -8.27
N ILE A 126 3.25 -3.41 -7.39
CA ILE A 126 4.23 -2.64 -6.62
C ILE A 126 5.45 -2.27 -7.47
N GLY A 127 5.71 -2.99 -8.57
CA GLY A 127 6.79 -2.65 -9.51
C GLY A 127 6.62 -1.30 -10.23
N VAL A 128 5.40 -0.75 -10.24
CA VAL A 128 5.13 0.57 -10.80
C VAL A 128 5.31 1.60 -9.70
N ARG A 129 6.43 2.32 -9.74
CA ARG A 129 6.71 3.41 -8.78
C ARG A 129 5.84 4.60 -9.09
N VAL A 130 4.96 4.93 -8.17
CA VAL A 130 4.07 6.09 -8.24
C VAL A 130 4.16 6.85 -6.93
N ASP A 131 4.62 8.08 -7.00
CA ASP A 131 4.67 8.99 -5.86
C ASP A 131 3.36 9.80 -5.81
N THR A 132 2.33 9.21 -5.18
CA THR A 132 1.11 9.96 -4.90
C THR A 132 1.29 10.82 -3.64
N PRO A 133 0.54 11.94 -3.50
CA PRO A 133 0.61 12.76 -2.28
C PRO A 133 0.38 11.95 -1.00
N GLU A 134 -0.51 10.94 -1.03
CA GLU A 134 -0.79 10.07 0.10
C GLU A 134 0.39 9.16 0.44
N MET A 135 1.09 8.64 -0.58
CA MET A 135 2.30 7.83 -0.37
C MET A 135 3.45 8.69 0.17
N LEU A 136 3.64 9.88 -0.37
CA LEU A 136 4.65 10.81 0.14
C LEU A 136 4.36 11.19 1.60
N ALA A 137 3.09 11.40 1.97
CA ALA A 137 2.71 11.65 3.36
C ALA A 137 3.04 10.47 4.29
N VAL A 138 2.85 9.22 3.84
CA VAL A 138 3.26 8.03 4.60
C VAL A 138 4.78 7.97 4.75
N PHE A 139 5.55 8.29 3.71
CA PHE A 139 7.01 8.31 3.77
C PHE A 139 7.54 9.36 4.76
N GLU A 140 6.93 10.54 4.79
CA GLU A 140 7.27 11.57 5.78
C GLU A 140 6.92 11.13 7.21
N GLU A 141 5.79 10.44 7.42
CA GLU A 141 5.46 9.85 8.72
C GLU A 141 6.49 8.81 9.14
N ILE A 142 6.88 7.89 8.25
CA ILE A 142 7.93 6.89 8.52
C ILE A 142 9.24 7.56 8.91
N ARG A 143 9.63 8.64 8.21
CA ARG A 143 10.85 9.39 8.54
C ARG A 143 10.77 9.98 9.95
N GLY A 144 9.67 10.65 10.26
CA GLY A 144 9.47 11.21 11.61
C GLY A 144 9.46 10.15 12.72
N ASP A 145 8.86 8.98 12.44
CA ASP A 145 8.83 7.85 13.37
C ASP A 145 10.24 7.26 13.59
N ILE A 146 11.04 7.11 12.52
CA ILE A 146 12.45 6.69 12.60
C ILE A 146 13.27 7.68 13.42
N GLU A 147 13.14 8.98 13.15
CA GLU A 147 13.81 10.04 13.88
C GLU A 147 13.47 10.00 15.37
N ALA A 148 12.19 9.88 15.70
CA ALA A 148 11.73 9.81 17.09
C ALA A 148 12.27 8.58 17.83
N MET A 149 12.26 7.41 17.18
CA MET A 149 12.76 6.16 17.77
C MET A 149 14.29 6.16 17.95
N LEU A 150 15.04 6.73 17.00
CA LEU A 150 16.49 6.88 17.12
C LEU A 150 16.89 7.86 18.21
N ALA A 151 16.06 8.89 18.48
CA ALA A 151 16.30 9.85 19.56
C ALA A 151 16.16 9.23 20.97
N LEU A 152 15.47 8.10 21.11
CA LEU A 152 15.41 7.33 22.36
C LEU A 152 16.72 6.59 22.68
N GLY A 153 17.56 6.37 21.67
CA GLY A 153 18.88 5.75 21.78
C GLY A 153 20.01 6.77 21.53
N ASP A 154 21.25 6.36 21.78
CA ASP A 154 22.45 7.21 21.53
C ASP A 154 22.90 7.13 20.03
N THR A 155 21.94 7.15 19.09
CA THR A 155 22.17 6.85 17.67
C THR A 155 22.09 8.09 16.76
N GLN A 156 22.43 9.28 17.27
CA GLN A 156 22.30 10.57 16.55
C GLN A 156 23.18 10.75 15.28
N LYS A 157 23.97 9.76 14.89
CA LYS A 157 24.94 9.88 13.77
C LYS A 157 24.46 9.32 12.44
N VAL A 158 23.28 8.70 12.40
CA VAL A 158 22.77 8.07 11.16
C VAL A 158 21.96 9.10 10.38
N ASP A 159 22.24 9.22 9.08
CA ASP A 159 21.43 10.02 8.16
C ASP A 159 20.04 9.39 8.02
N THR A 160 19.04 10.06 8.60
CA THR A 160 17.66 9.55 8.67
C THR A 160 16.96 9.57 7.32
N GLU A 161 17.37 10.44 6.40
CA GLU A 161 16.83 10.48 5.03
C GLU A 161 17.25 9.23 4.25
N TYR A 162 18.56 8.91 4.25
CA TYR A 162 19.05 7.68 3.61
C TYR A 162 18.53 6.42 4.31
N LEU A 163 18.44 6.43 5.63
CA LEU A 163 17.91 5.29 6.38
C LEU A 163 16.45 5.02 6.04
N THR A 164 15.63 6.07 5.97
CA THR A 164 14.22 5.96 5.58
C THR A 164 14.08 5.45 4.15
N ALA A 165 14.85 6.00 3.22
CA ALA A 165 14.85 5.54 1.84
C ALA A 165 15.25 4.06 1.72
N ALA A 166 16.27 3.63 2.48
CA ALA A 166 16.69 2.24 2.53
C ALA A 166 15.61 1.33 3.14
N ALA A 167 14.99 1.73 4.25
CA ALA A 167 13.93 0.96 4.91
C ALA A 167 12.72 0.77 3.98
N ILE A 168 12.29 1.83 3.30
CA ILE A 168 11.18 1.77 2.34
C ILE A 168 11.57 0.93 1.12
N GLY A 169 12.78 1.08 0.60
CA GLY A 169 13.29 0.28 -0.52
C GLY A 169 13.30 -1.21 -0.21
N VAL A 170 13.84 -1.59 0.96
CA VAL A 170 13.84 -2.99 1.44
C VAL A 170 12.41 -3.51 1.59
N ALA A 171 11.50 -2.72 2.20
CA ALA A 171 10.09 -3.12 2.35
C ALA A 171 9.46 -3.44 0.98
N ARG A 172 9.63 -2.57 0.00
CA ARG A 172 9.04 -2.72 -1.33
C ARG A 172 9.60 -3.90 -2.07
N ASP A 173 10.92 -3.97 -2.24
CA ASP A 173 11.55 -5.00 -3.07
C ASP A 173 11.41 -6.39 -2.43
N VAL A 174 11.54 -6.52 -1.10
CA VAL A 174 11.29 -7.79 -0.40
C VAL A 174 9.81 -8.17 -0.45
N GLY A 175 8.90 -7.22 -0.30
CA GLY A 175 7.46 -7.43 -0.42
C GLY A 175 7.06 -7.95 -1.80
N ASP A 176 7.60 -7.37 -2.85
CA ASP A 176 7.38 -7.82 -4.24
C ASP A 176 7.83 -9.27 -4.44
N HIS A 177 9.05 -9.58 -4.01
CA HIS A 177 9.55 -10.95 -4.11
C HIS A 177 8.79 -11.93 -3.22
N MET A 178 8.33 -11.51 -2.05
CA MET A 178 7.47 -12.32 -1.18
C MET A 178 6.18 -12.71 -1.89
N LEU A 179 5.50 -11.75 -2.51
CA LEU A 179 4.24 -11.99 -3.23
C LEU A 179 4.39 -12.87 -4.48
N GLN A 180 5.59 -12.95 -5.06
CA GLN A 180 5.89 -13.83 -6.21
C GLN A 180 6.20 -15.28 -5.80
N ARG A 181 6.53 -15.54 -4.54
CA ARG A 181 6.84 -16.87 -4.04
C ARG A 181 5.59 -17.67 -3.71
N ARG A 182 5.72 -18.99 -3.76
CA ARG A 182 4.67 -19.92 -3.31
C ARG A 182 5.28 -20.97 -2.38
N PRO A 183 4.78 -21.12 -1.14
CA PRO A 183 3.78 -20.26 -0.50
C PRO A 183 4.32 -18.84 -0.23
N VAL A 184 3.41 -17.87 -0.06
CA VAL A 184 3.76 -16.55 0.47
C VAL A 184 4.14 -16.70 1.94
N ASP A 185 5.30 -16.16 2.33
CA ASP A 185 5.85 -16.33 3.68
C ASP A 185 6.20 -14.94 4.26
N VAL A 186 5.22 -14.37 4.95
CA VAL A 186 5.32 -13.06 5.62
C VAL A 186 6.39 -13.08 6.71
N GLN A 187 6.47 -14.18 7.48
CA GLN A 187 7.42 -14.26 8.58
C GLN A 187 8.86 -14.23 8.06
N LYS A 188 9.17 -15.04 7.07
CA LYS A 188 10.51 -15.09 6.49
C LYS A 188 10.92 -13.77 5.83
N ALA A 189 10.00 -13.10 5.15
CA ALA A 189 10.25 -11.78 4.58
C ALA A 189 10.54 -10.74 5.68
N THR A 190 9.77 -10.77 6.78
CA THR A 190 9.96 -9.87 7.94
C THR A 190 11.32 -10.09 8.58
N GLU A 191 11.67 -11.34 8.91
CA GLU A 191 12.96 -11.69 9.53
C GLU A 191 14.13 -11.24 8.67
N PHE A 192 14.07 -11.49 7.35
CA PHE A 192 15.10 -11.08 6.42
C PHE A 192 15.26 -9.55 6.35
N ALA A 193 14.16 -8.82 6.15
CA ALA A 193 14.20 -7.36 6.01
C ALA A 193 14.68 -6.68 7.31
N THR A 194 14.20 -7.16 8.46
CA THR A 194 14.61 -6.67 9.79
C THR A 194 16.10 -6.90 10.01
N ALA A 195 16.58 -8.12 9.83
CA ALA A 195 17.99 -8.46 10.02
C ALA A 195 18.89 -7.64 9.08
N LEU A 196 18.51 -7.49 7.82
CA LEU A 196 19.27 -6.70 6.84
C LEU A 196 19.42 -5.24 7.28
N LEU A 197 18.34 -4.59 7.68
CA LEU A 197 18.36 -3.17 8.06
C LEU A 197 19.13 -2.95 9.36
N LEU A 198 18.83 -3.73 10.40
CA LEU A 198 19.45 -3.56 11.72
C LEU A 198 20.94 -3.89 11.72
N SER A 199 21.36 -4.95 11.00
CA SER A 199 22.78 -5.30 10.86
C SER A 199 23.54 -4.26 10.05
N GLY A 200 22.90 -3.69 9.00
CA GLY A 200 23.47 -2.60 8.22
C GLY A 200 23.71 -1.34 9.05
N ILE A 201 22.77 -0.95 9.91
CA ILE A 201 22.90 0.20 10.82
C ILE A 201 24.07 -0.01 11.79
N THR A 202 24.17 -1.21 12.40
CA THR A 202 25.28 -1.53 13.31
C THR A 202 26.65 -1.42 12.62
N GLY A 203 26.73 -1.83 11.35
CA GLY A 203 27.91 -1.66 10.52
C GLY A 203 28.28 -0.20 10.25
N LEU A 204 27.30 0.61 9.90
CA LEU A 204 27.47 2.07 9.66
C LEU A 204 27.96 2.79 10.91
N MET A 205 27.37 2.49 12.07
CA MET A 205 27.76 3.13 13.35
C MET A 205 29.20 2.83 13.77
N ARG A 206 29.80 1.73 13.33
CA ARG A 206 31.21 1.40 13.59
C ARG A 206 32.17 2.17 12.71
N GLN A 207 31.71 2.76 11.60
CA GLN A 207 32.53 3.48 10.64
C GLN A 207 32.50 5.00 10.84
N LEU A 208 31.54 5.50 11.61
CA LEU A 208 31.37 6.92 11.98
C LEU A 208 31.98 7.21 13.37
#